data_38365133d2112d67169646046f9bacf0
#
_entry.id   38365133d2112d67169646046f9bacf0
#
_cell.length_a   1.000
_cell.length_b   1.000
_cell.length_c   1.000
_cell.angle_alpha   90.00
_cell.angle_beta   90.00
_cell.angle_gamma   90.00
#
_symmetry.space_group_name_H-M   'P 1'
#
loop_
_entity.id
_entity.type
_entity.pdbx_description
1 polymer ?
#
loop_
_entity_poly.entity_id
_entity_poly.type
_entity_poly.pdbx_seq_one_letter_code
_entity_poly.pdbx_strand_id
1 'polypeptide(L)'
;MKTNNQKVVDAIVERCKFRKASPFTERFKVDGVEYVHERATATQQTAFSFVAQCRPNTIAEIGGIIWFGVDDAASTVYCPMYTCMTEIPNCFRVGNGGIMEYSETAAFWVFNQV
;
A
#
# COMPACT_ATOMS: atom_id res chain seq x y z
N MET A 1 16.19 0.90 -33.79
CA MET A 1 17.05 0.43 -32.70
C MET A 1 16.57 1.10 -31.40
N LYS A 2 16.25 0.35 -30.34
CA LYS A 2 15.81 0.96 -29.06
C LYS A 2 16.96 1.69 -28.39
N THR A 3 16.71 2.85 -27.79
CA THR A 3 17.70 3.56 -26.98
C THR A 3 18.05 2.74 -25.72
N ASN A 4 19.19 3.01 -25.11
CA ASN A 4 19.59 2.31 -23.89
C ASN A 4 18.55 2.51 -22.76
N ASN A 5 18.02 3.73 -22.61
CA ASN A 5 16.97 4.02 -21.65
C ASN A 5 15.69 3.21 -21.91
N GLN A 6 15.28 3.03 -23.17
CA GLN A 6 14.11 2.23 -23.51
C GLN A 6 14.30 0.75 -23.15
N LYS A 7 15.49 0.20 -23.35
CA LYS A 7 15.81 -1.19 -22.95
C LYS A 7 15.72 -1.39 -21.43
N VAL A 8 16.20 -0.41 -20.66
CA VAL A 8 16.12 -0.44 -19.19
C VAL A 8 14.66 -0.37 -18.74
N VAL A 9 13.87 0.55 -19.30
CA VAL A 9 12.44 0.67 -18.99
C VAL A 9 11.70 -0.63 -19.33
N ASP A 10 11.94 -1.20 -20.50
CA ASP A 10 11.31 -2.46 -20.90
C ASP A 10 11.67 -3.61 -19.94
N ALA A 11 12.93 -3.70 -19.50
CA ALA A 11 13.37 -4.72 -18.55
C ALA A 11 12.72 -4.54 -17.17
N ILE A 12 12.51 -3.31 -16.71
CA ILE A 12 11.80 -3.00 -15.47
C ILE A 12 10.33 -3.41 -15.62
N VAL A 13 9.66 -3.00 -16.70
CA VAL A 13 8.25 -3.31 -16.97
C VAL A 13 8.00 -4.82 -17.03
N GLU A 14 8.86 -5.57 -17.73
CA GLU A 14 8.74 -7.03 -17.78
C GLU A 14 8.86 -7.67 -16.39
N ARG A 15 9.76 -7.17 -15.56
CA ARG A 15 9.90 -7.65 -14.17
C ARG A 15 8.70 -7.31 -13.30
N CYS A 16 8.13 -6.12 -13.47
CA CYS A 16 6.92 -5.71 -12.73
C CYS A 16 5.69 -6.56 -13.08
N LYS A 17 5.59 -7.08 -14.30
CA LYS A 17 4.46 -7.95 -14.72
C LYS A 17 4.40 -9.30 -13.95
N PHE A 18 5.52 -9.81 -13.50
CA PHE A 18 5.64 -11.12 -12.85
C PHE A 18 5.74 -11.06 -11.33
N ARG A 19 5.57 -9.88 -10.72
CA ARG A 19 5.84 -9.71 -9.30
C ARG A 19 4.60 -9.41 -8.48
N LYS A 20 4.31 -10.31 -7.58
CA LYS A 20 3.86 -9.94 -6.23
C LYS A 20 4.98 -9.07 -5.64
N ALA A 21 4.63 -7.93 -5.07
CA ALA A 21 5.59 -6.96 -4.56
C ALA A 21 6.74 -7.65 -3.80
N SER A 22 7.94 -7.62 -4.35
CA SER A 22 9.10 -8.10 -3.63
C SER A 22 9.68 -6.94 -2.83
N PRO A 23 9.89 -7.11 -1.54
CA PRO A 23 10.43 -6.06 -0.67
C PRO A 23 11.91 -5.79 -0.90
N PHE A 24 12.57 -6.59 -1.75
CA PHE A 24 14.00 -6.53 -1.92
C PHE A 24 14.40 -5.72 -3.15
N THR A 25 15.43 -4.91 -2.97
CA THR A 25 16.15 -4.26 -4.07
C THR A 25 16.73 -5.31 -4.99
N GLU A 26 16.28 -5.37 -6.24
CA GLU A 26 16.84 -6.28 -7.22
C GLU A 26 17.87 -5.63 -8.09
N ARG A 27 18.89 -6.41 -8.40
CA ARG A 27 19.89 -6.09 -9.39
C ARG A 27 19.63 -6.87 -10.67
N PHE A 28 19.74 -6.20 -11.80
CA PHE A 28 19.60 -6.83 -13.11
C PHE A 28 20.58 -6.21 -14.10
N LYS A 29 20.92 -6.94 -15.14
CA LYS A 29 21.86 -6.47 -16.16
C LYS A 29 21.15 -6.26 -17.50
N VAL A 30 21.47 -5.13 -18.15
CA VAL A 30 21.07 -4.83 -19.51
C VAL A 30 22.31 -4.42 -20.29
N ASP A 31 22.59 -5.10 -21.40
CA ASP A 31 23.78 -4.87 -22.23
C ASP A 31 25.11 -4.87 -21.43
N GLY A 32 25.22 -5.72 -20.41
CA GLY A 32 26.42 -5.84 -19.56
C GLY A 32 26.54 -4.81 -18.43
N VAL A 33 25.68 -3.79 -18.38
CA VAL A 33 25.64 -2.79 -17.32
C VAL A 33 24.68 -3.25 -16.23
N GLU A 34 25.12 -3.19 -14.97
CA GLU A 34 24.30 -3.52 -13.81
C GLU A 34 23.40 -2.34 -13.43
N TYR A 35 22.10 -2.61 -13.25
CA TYR A 35 21.11 -1.68 -12.77
C TYR A 35 20.51 -2.19 -11.46
N VAL A 36 20.12 -1.25 -10.61
CA VAL A 36 19.43 -1.53 -9.35
C VAL A 36 17.99 -1.03 -9.48
N HIS A 37 17.03 -1.92 -9.27
CA HIS A 37 15.64 -1.54 -9.14
C HIS A 37 15.39 -1.14 -7.70
N GLU A 38 15.09 0.12 -7.47
CA GLU A 38 14.70 0.62 -6.17
C GLU A 38 13.34 0.05 -5.75
N ARG A 39 12.93 0.34 -4.53
CA ARG A 39 11.71 -0.19 -3.94
C ARG A 39 10.48 0.13 -4.78
N ALA A 40 9.53 -0.79 -4.80
CA ALA A 40 8.18 -0.50 -5.26
C ALA A 40 7.56 0.65 -4.42
N THR A 41 6.63 1.39 -4.99
CA THR A 41 5.91 2.47 -4.29
C THR A 41 5.16 1.91 -3.06
N ALA A 42 4.56 0.73 -3.20
CA ALA A 42 4.05 -0.04 -2.06
C ALA A 42 5.19 -0.88 -1.48
N THR A 43 5.60 -0.61 -0.26
CA THR A 43 6.66 -1.36 0.44
C THR A 43 6.07 -2.07 1.65
N GLN A 44 6.60 -3.24 1.99
CA GLN A 44 6.22 -3.99 3.19
C GLN A 44 6.54 -3.26 4.51
N GLN A 45 7.32 -2.20 4.46
CA GLN A 45 7.64 -1.36 5.62
C GLN A 45 6.63 -0.22 5.82
N THR A 46 5.58 -0.18 5.00
CA THR A 46 4.51 0.79 5.15
C THR A 46 3.74 0.50 6.43
N ALA A 47 3.64 1.47 7.33
CA ALA A 47 2.89 1.30 8.57
C ALA A 47 1.38 1.49 8.36
N PHE A 48 1.03 2.43 7.49
CA PHE A 48 -0.35 2.71 7.09
C PHE A 48 -0.36 3.47 5.75
N SER A 49 -1.49 3.44 5.09
CA SER A 49 -1.73 4.25 3.90
C SER A 49 -3.18 4.75 3.89
N PHE A 50 -3.43 5.82 3.16
CA PHE A 50 -4.79 6.31 3.01
C PHE A 50 -5.01 6.98 1.66
N VAL A 51 -6.27 6.99 1.23
CA VAL A 51 -6.73 7.77 0.09
C VAL A 51 -7.79 8.76 0.59
N ALA A 52 -7.54 10.05 0.40
CA ALA A 52 -8.53 11.09 0.71
C ALA A 52 -9.42 11.33 -0.52
N GLN A 53 -10.73 11.23 -0.34
CA GLN A 53 -11.73 11.46 -1.38
C GLN A 53 -12.62 12.62 -0.98
N CYS A 54 -12.67 13.67 -1.81
CA CYS A 54 -13.59 14.77 -1.66
C CYS A 54 -14.71 14.68 -2.70
N ARG A 55 -15.95 14.79 -2.26
CA ARG A 55 -17.16 14.74 -3.09
C ARG A 55 -17.92 16.07 -3.00
N PRO A 56 -17.65 17.03 -3.89
CA PRO A 56 -18.18 18.38 -3.78
C PRO A 56 -19.71 18.49 -3.94
N ASN A 57 -20.34 17.51 -4.55
CA ASN A 57 -21.78 17.52 -4.87
C ASN A 57 -22.61 16.67 -3.90
N THR A 58 -22.10 16.42 -2.69
CA THR A 58 -22.81 15.68 -1.64
C THR A 58 -23.02 16.55 -0.41
N ILE A 59 -23.87 16.10 0.51
CA ILE A 59 -24.02 16.75 1.81
C ILE A 59 -22.69 16.73 2.57
N ALA A 60 -22.42 17.78 3.35
CA ALA A 60 -21.13 18.01 3.98
C ALA A 60 -20.66 16.83 4.86
N GLU A 61 -21.60 16.18 5.53
CA GLU A 61 -21.35 15.07 6.45
C GLU A 61 -20.69 13.85 5.78
N ILE A 62 -20.99 13.63 4.50
CA ILE A 62 -20.43 12.51 3.74
C ILE A 62 -19.55 12.95 2.57
N GLY A 63 -19.29 14.26 2.46
CA GLY A 63 -18.47 14.83 1.39
C GLY A 63 -17.00 14.47 1.44
N GLY A 64 -16.48 14.23 2.66
CA GLY A 64 -15.10 13.81 2.88
C GLY A 64 -15.02 12.37 3.36
N ILE A 65 -14.18 11.56 2.70
CA ILE A 65 -13.88 10.19 3.10
C ILE A 65 -12.37 10.01 3.13
N ILE A 66 -11.88 9.35 4.16
CA ILE A 66 -10.54 8.78 4.22
C ILE A 66 -10.70 7.27 4.10
N TRP A 67 -10.17 6.70 3.04
CA TRP A 67 -10.00 5.27 2.90
C TRP A 67 -8.71 4.89 3.60
N PHE A 68 -8.80 4.32 4.76
CA PHE A 68 -7.65 4.06 5.64
C PHE A 68 -7.31 2.58 5.66
N GLY A 69 -6.03 2.27 5.48
CA GLY A 69 -5.48 0.92 5.55
C GLY A 69 -4.24 0.88 6.43
N VAL A 70 -4.02 -0.22 7.07
CA VAL A 70 -2.84 -0.51 7.91
C VAL A 70 -1.92 -1.49 7.20
N ASP A 71 -0.63 -1.41 7.50
CA ASP A 71 0.41 -2.24 6.92
C ASP A 71 0.63 -1.99 5.42
N ASP A 72 1.14 -2.97 4.68
CA ASP A 72 1.50 -2.86 3.26
C ASP A 72 0.33 -2.37 2.39
N ALA A 73 0.55 -1.28 1.69
CA ALA A 73 -0.46 -0.66 0.84
C ALA A 73 -0.95 -1.54 -0.33
N ALA A 74 -0.20 -2.59 -0.70
CA ALA A 74 -0.56 -3.49 -1.80
C ALA A 74 -1.51 -4.62 -1.35
N SER A 75 -1.51 -4.96 -0.06
CA SER A 75 -2.29 -6.07 0.50
C SER A 75 -3.34 -5.64 1.51
N THR A 76 -3.32 -4.36 1.93
CA THR A 76 -4.24 -3.85 2.95
C THR A 76 -5.69 -3.76 2.48
N VAL A 77 -6.61 -3.84 3.42
CA VAL A 77 -8.04 -3.53 3.21
C VAL A 77 -8.28 -2.07 3.55
N TYR A 78 -8.75 -1.29 2.58
CA TYR A 78 -9.10 0.11 2.78
C TYR A 78 -10.50 0.27 3.35
N CYS A 79 -10.58 0.73 4.59
CA CYS A 79 -11.84 1.00 5.28
C CYS A 79 -12.27 2.46 5.10
N PRO A 80 -13.52 2.74 4.67
CA PRO A 80 -14.01 4.11 4.55
C PRO A 80 -14.27 4.73 5.91
N MET A 81 -13.65 5.87 6.16
CA MET A 81 -13.88 6.69 7.35
C MET A 81 -14.39 8.06 6.92
N TYR A 82 -15.58 8.42 7.34
CA TYR A 82 -16.20 9.71 7.04
C TYR A 82 -15.72 10.77 8.01
N THR A 83 -15.57 12.00 7.54
CA THR A 83 -15.13 13.13 8.38
C THR A 83 -16.10 13.46 9.53
N CYS A 84 -17.35 13.04 9.42
CA CYS A 84 -18.39 13.21 10.45
C CYS A 84 -18.45 12.08 11.50
N MET A 85 -17.60 11.04 11.37
CA MET A 85 -17.61 9.93 12.32
C MET A 85 -17.25 10.40 13.72
N THR A 86 -18.05 10.03 14.70
CA THR A 86 -17.80 10.26 16.11
C THR A 86 -17.13 9.08 16.80
N GLU A 87 -17.16 7.91 16.18
CA GLU A 87 -16.50 6.70 16.65
C GLU A 87 -15.74 6.02 15.52
N ILE A 88 -14.59 5.44 15.84
CA ILE A 88 -13.81 4.63 14.90
C ILE A 88 -14.16 3.15 15.06
N PRO A 89 -14.03 2.34 13.99
CA PRO A 89 -14.21 0.89 14.09
C PRO A 89 -13.31 0.27 15.16
N ASN A 90 -13.83 -0.72 15.88
CA ASN A 90 -13.12 -1.33 17.00
C ASN A 90 -11.73 -1.88 16.61
N CYS A 91 -11.60 -2.38 15.40
CA CYS A 91 -10.33 -2.93 14.90
C CYS A 91 -9.18 -1.88 14.78
N PHE A 92 -9.51 -0.59 14.78
CA PHE A 92 -8.54 0.51 14.77
C PHE A 92 -8.41 1.22 16.12
N ARG A 93 -9.13 0.79 17.15
CA ARG A 93 -9.06 1.44 18.48
C ARG A 93 -7.72 1.19 19.14
N VAL A 94 -7.22 2.22 19.81
CA VAL A 94 -6.05 2.10 20.70
C VAL A 94 -6.35 1.09 21.81
N GLY A 95 -5.40 0.20 22.06
CA GLY A 95 -5.57 -0.87 23.05
C GLY A 95 -6.23 -2.15 22.54
N ASN A 96 -6.64 -2.18 21.27
CA ASN A 96 -7.14 -3.40 20.63
C ASN A 96 -6.03 -4.15 19.90
N GLY A 97 -5.10 -4.74 20.64
CA GLY A 97 -3.93 -5.43 20.12
C GLY A 97 -2.76 -4.50 19.81
N GLY A 98 -1.62 -5.07 19.55
CA GLY A 98 -0.37 -4.40 19.19
C GLY A 98 0.31 -5.07 18.00
N ILE A 99 1.29 -4.40 17.39
CA ILE A 99 2.08 -4.96 16.29
C ILE A 99 2.85 -6.23 16.72
N MET A 100 3.24 -6.30 17.99
CA MET A 100 4.03 -7.41 18.53
C MET A 100 3.20 -8.52 19.17
N GLU A 101 1.89 -8.33 19.28
CA GLU A 101 0.98 -9.29 19.90
C GLU A 101 -0.17 -9.61 18.94
N TYR A 102 -0.35 -10.89 18.64
CA TYR A 102 -1.44 -11.35 17.78
C TYR A 102 -2.81 -10.99 18.37
N SER A 103 -3.70 -10.52 17.55
CA SER A 103 -5.07 -10.18 17.91
C SER A 103 -6.05 -10.58 16.81
N GLU A 104 -7.09 -11.29 17.16
CA GLU A 104 -8.16 -11.68 16.22
C GLU A 104 -9.07 -10.51 15.82
N THR A 105 -8.93 -9.37 16.45
CA THR A 105 -9.82 -8.22 16.28
C THR A 105 -9.13 -6.95 15.83
N ALA A 106 -7.80 -6.89 15.90
CA ALA A 106 -7.04 -5.73 15.43
C ALA A 106 -6.85 -5.76 13.91
N ALA A 107 -7.07 -4.61 13.25
CA ALA A 107 -7.00 -4.48 11.79
C ALA A 107 -5.68 -5.00 11.20
N PHE A 108 -4.55 -4.69 11.83
CA PHE A 108 -3.24 -5.16 11.40
C PHE A 108 -3.18 -6.67 11.21
N TRP A 109 -3.67 -7.43 12.18
CA TRP A 109 -3.63 -8.89 12.14
C TRP A 109 -4.71 -9.50 11.25
N VAL A 110 -5.93 -8.95 11.31
CA VAL A 110 -7.07 -9.46 10.53
C VAL A 110 -6.85 -9.27 9.03
N PHE A 111 -6.30 -8.13 8.62
CA PHE A 111 -6.08 -7.85 7.20
C PHE A 111 -4.91 -8.63 6.60
N ASN A 112 -3.98 -9.09 7.43
CA ASN A 112 -2.84 -9.90 7.02
C ASN A 112 -3.09 -11.43 7.04
N GLN A 113 -4.30 -11.87 7.33
CA GLN A 113 -4.66 -13.30 7.31
C GLN A 113 -5.08 -13.82 5.93
N VAL A 114 -4.99 -13.03 4.89
CA VAL A 114 -5.42 -13.37 3.51
C VAL A 114 -4.32 -14.08 2.73
#